data_661922977176db353d02b69bba7763a8
#
_entry.id   661922977176db353d02b69bba7763a8
#
_cell.length_a   1.000
_cell.length_b   1.000
_cell.length_c   1.000
_cell.angle_alpha   90.00
_cell.angle_beta   90.00
_cell.angle_gamma   90.00
#
_symmetry.space_group_name_H-M   'P 1'
#
loop_
_entity.id
_entity.type
_entity.pdbx_description
1 polymer ?
#
loop_
_entity_poly.entity_id
_entity_poly.type
_entity_poly.pdbx_seq_one_letter_code
_entity_poly.pdbx_strand_id
1 'polypeptide(L)'
;GVGNSIVLTYVTDQLPTHNCVYLDMSTVYEGDTLMPAMDHENKVVVSYPSNRFKLHGKDRPPVAIMLDELFKSNQKIINAVHPLLESSNPRLGDLFLTDKDIVFSTGNITTDGVGDSIKSHSRNRIVPLLVRKPTNKEWLDWAVPNDIAPVMLAFANARPDMFESYIDNPETKNPYIFNPRVQQDGFFSPRSAEIASHILKVRDVLDDDQLRSGLDGAIGRSASSELLAYVQLQDELPTWEAIVASPKTVAIPTNSGACSIVVYTSISRVDEKSMDALMIYLSRFEPEWQAVFARQLCLTPKKQLLAFKSKQFNDWLALNQDILPAY
;
A
#
# COMPACT_ATOMS: atom_id res chain seq x y z
N GLY A 1 -1.52 6.64 -9.07
CA GLY A 1 -1.41 5.18 -9.17
C GLY A 1 -1.80 4.51 -7.85
N VAL A 2 -2.65 3.54 -7.92
CA VAL A 2 -3.16 2.82 -6.74
C VAL A 2 -2.24 1.63 -6.46
N GLY A 3 -1.04 1.90 -5.88
CA GLY A 3 -0.19 0.81 -5.37
C GLY A 3 0.47 -0.09 -6.42
N ASN A 4 0.72 0.40 -7.63
CA ASN A 4 1.34 -0.40 -8.70
C ASN A 4 2.65 -1.09 -8.25
N SER A 5 3.48 -0.40 -7.47
CA SER A 5 4.74 -0.97 -6.96
C SER A 5 4.54 -2.12 -5.97
N ILE A 6 3.42 -2.13 -5.23
CA ILE A 6 3.07 -3.21 -4.28
C ILE A 6 2.72 -4.49 -5.03
N VAL A 7 2.16 -4.39 -6.24
CA VAL A 7 1.81 -5.55 -7.06
C VAL A 7 3.04 -6.41 -7.34
N LEU A 8 4.19 -5.82 -7.66
CA LEU A 8 5.41 -6.58 -7.89
C LEU A 8 5.87 -7.33 -6.64
N THR A 9 5.86 -6.67 -5.47
CA THR A 9 6.23 -7.33 -4.20
C THR A 9 5.33 -8.54 -3.94
N TYR A 10 4.01 -8.37 -4.09
CA TYR A 10 3.07 -9.46 -3.92
C TYR A 10 3.32 -10.61 -4.91
N VAL A 11 3.55 -10.29 -6.19
CA VAL A 11 3.87 -11.30 -7.23
C VAL A 11 5.19 -12.02 -6.90
N THR A 12 6.20 -11.29 -6.42
CA THR A 12 7.49 -11.88 -6.01
C THR A 12 7.31 -12.91 -4.89
N ASP A 13 6.51 -12.58 -3.88
CA ASP A 13 6.24 -13.46 -2.74
C ASP A 13 5.50 -14.74 -3.16
N GLN A 14 4.62 -14.65 -4.16
CA GLN A 14 3.87 -15.80 -4.69
C GLN A 14 4.68 -16.65 -5.69
N LEU A 15 5.75 -16.11 -6.25
CA LEU A 15 6.56 -16.74 -7.29
C LEU A 15 8.03 -16.87 -6.89
N PRO A 16 8.38 -17.60 -5.80
CA PRO A 16 9.73 -17.63 -5.24
C PRO A 16 10.78 -18.24 -6.19
N THR A 17 10.36 -18.93 -7.26
CA THR A 17 11.26 -19.54 -8.27
C THR A 17 11.54 -18.62 -9.45
N HIS A 18 10.84 -17.48 -9.57
CA HIS A 18 10.98 -16.57 -10.69
C HIS A 18 11.98 -15.46 -10.41
N ASN A 19 12.72 -15.06 -11.43
CA ASN A 19 13.42 -13.79 -11.44
C ASN A 19 12.41 -12.65 -11.67
N CYS A 20 12.11 -11.86 -10.65
CA CYS A 20 11.25 -10.71 -10.81
C CYS A 20 12.02 -9.54 -11.40
N VAL A 21 11.46 -8.95 -12.46
CA VAL A 21 12.02 -7.84 -13.23
C VAL A 21 11.06 -6.67 -13.15
N TYR A 22 11.55 -5.53 -12.65
CA TYR A 22 10.83 -4.26 -12.65
C TYR A 22 11.45 -3.29 -13.64
N LEU A 23 10.65 -2.74 -14.53
CA LEU A 23 11.06 -1.72 -15.48
C LEU A 23 10.04 -0.59 -15.48
N ASP A 24 10.47 0.58 -15.01
CA ASP A 24 9.73 1.83 -15.21
C ASP A 24 9.89 2.29 -16.65
N MET A 25 8.87 2.02 -17.46
CA MET A 25 8.93 2.25 -18.90
C MET A 25 8.94 3.74 -19.26
N SER A 26 8.59 4.63 -18.34
CA SER A 26 8.70 6.08 -18.54
C SER A 26 10.15 6.56 -18.57
N THR A 27 11.07 5.80 -17.97
CA THR A 27 12.50 6.13 -17.85
C THR A 27 13.42 5.31 -18.78
N VAL A 28 12.85 4.33 -19.49
CA VAL A 28 13.60 3.43 -20.39
C VAL A 28 13.93 4.15 -21.70
N TYR A 29 15.14 3.96 -22.21
CA TYR A 29 15.58 4.43 -23.52
C TYR A 29 15.61 3.27 -24.54
N GLU A 30 15.68 3.59 -25.85
CA GLU A 30 15.67 2.59 -26.92
C GLU A 30 16.78 1.53 -26.74
N GLY A 31 18.01 1.96 -26.41
CA GLY A 31 19.14 1.06 -26.17
C GLY A 31 19.01 0.19 -24.91
N ASP A 32 18.09 0.53 -24.00
CA ASP A 32 17.78 -0.29 -22.81
C ASP A 32 16.85 -1.47 -23.14
N THR A 33 16.26 -1.52 -24.31
CA THR A 33 15.34 -2.59 -24.71
C THR A 33 16.03 -3.62 -25.58
N LEU A 34 16.49 -3.23 -26.76
CA LEU A 34 17.08 -4.10 -27.78
C LEU A 34 18.36 -3.48 -28.34
N MET A 35 19.38 -4.30 -28.52
CA MET A 35 20.62 -3.92 -29.19
C MET A 35 20.89 -4.86 -30.36
N PRO A 36 21.03 -4.34 -31.59
CA PRO A 36 21.48 -5.14 -32.72
C PRO A 36 22.96 -5.50 -32.54
N ALA A 37 23.27 -6.75 -32.73
CA ALA A 37 24.66 -7.23 -32.77
C ALA A 37 24.88 -8.11 -33.98
N MET A 38 26.09 -8.06 -34.52
CA MET A 38 26.50 -8.89 -35.65
C MET A 38 26.89 -10.29 -35.13
N ASP A 39 26.19 -11.32 -35.59
CA ASP A 39 26.65 -12.70 -35.48
C ASP A 39 27.57 -12.98 -36.66
N HIS A 40 28.87 -12.97 -36.39
CA HIS A 40 29.90 -13.14 -37.44
C HIS A 40 29.97 -14.57 -37.99
N GLU A 41 29.55 -15.56 -37.22
CA GLU A 41 29.54 -16.96 -37.64
C GLU A 41 28.45 -17.23 -38.68
N ASN A 42 27.22 -16.78 -38.34
CA ASN A 42 26.06 -16.96 -39.20
C ASN A 42 25.86 -15.84 -40.23
N LYS A 43 26.64 -14.76 -40.13
CA LYS A 43 26.58 -13.57 -41.03
C LYS A 43 25.19 -12.89 -41.00
N VAL A 44 24.58 -12.83 -39.84
CA VAL A 44 23.26 -12.20 -39.61
C VAL A 44 23.35 -11.15 -38.51
N VAL A 45 22.39 -10.23 -38.52
CA VAL A 45 22.19 -9.29 -37.38
C VAL A 45 21.17 -9.90 -36.48
N VAL A 46 21.50 -10.01 -35.21
CA VAL A 46 20.62 -10.52 -34.13
C VAL A 46 20.25 -9.37 -33.21
N SER A 47 18.98 -9.31 -32.80
CA SER A 47 18.50 -8.31 -31.85
C SER A 47 18.49 -8.90 -30.46
N TYR A 48 19.48 -8.54 -29.65
CA TYR A 48 19.59 -9.00 -28.27
C TYR A 48 18.83 -8.08 -27.30
N PRO A 49 17.94 -8.64 -26.46
CA PRO A 49 17.37 -7.91 -25.35
C PRO A 49 18.43 -7.45 -24.35
N SER A 50 18.22 -6.30 -23.74
CA SER A 50 19.03 -5.90 -22.58
C SER A 50 18.98 -6.96 -21.48
N ASN A 51 20.09 -7.17 -20.79
CA ASN A 51 20.16 -8.08 -19.64
C ASN A 51 19.23 -7.67 -18.47
N ARG A 52 18.70 -6.46 -18.48
CA ARG A 52 17.67 -5.99 -17.53
C ARG A 52 16.43 -6.88 -17.56
N PHE A 53 16.07 -7.49 -18.70
CA PHE A 53 14.94 -8.40 -18.84
C PHE A 53 15.20 -9.82 -18.32
N LYS A 54 16.46 -10.18 -18.01
CA LYS A 54 16.86 -11.51 -17.52
C LYS A 54 16.44 -12.69 -18.42
N LEU A 55 16.36 -12.46 -19.72
CA LEU A 55 15.95 -13.46 -20.72
C LEU A 55 17.09 -14.32 -21.29
N HIS A 56 18.33 -14.03 -20.94
CA HIS A 56 19.50 -14.74 -21.47
C HIS A 56 19.75 -16.06 -20.73
N GLY A 57 20.28 -17.05 -21.48
CA GLY A 57 20.64 -18.38 -20.97
C GLY A 57 19.57 -19.44 -21.23
N LYS A 58 20.01 -20.65 -21.65
CA LYS A 58 19.13 -21.77 -21.96
C LYS A 58 18.44 -22.33 -20.70
N ASP A 59 19.15 -22.34 -19.57
CA ASP A 59 18.71 -22.89 -18.30
C ASP A 59 18.36 -21.80 -17.27
N ARG A 60 17.96 -20.61 -17.74
CA ARG A 60 17.56 -19.52 -16.86
C ARG A 60 16.33 -19.85 -16.04
N PRO A 61 16.22 -19.36 -14.82
CA PRO A 61 14.95 -19.40 -14.09
C PRO A 61 13.86 -18.67 -14.88
N PRO A 62 12.59 -19.03 -14.67
CA PRO A 62 11.49 -18.28 -15.26
C PRO A 62 11.50 -16.83 -14.76
N VAL A 63 10.94 -15.92 -15.56
CA VAL A 63 10.89 -14.49 -15.23
C VAL A 63 9.45 -14.02 -15.02
N ALA A 64 9.27 -13.09 -14.08
CA ALA A 64 8.07 -12.30 -13.95
C ALA A 64 8.42 -10.83 -14.26
N ILE A 65 8.03 -10.35 -15.43
CA ILE A 65 8.37 -9.02 -15.94
C ILE A 65 7.21 -8.07 -15.69
N MET A 66 7.45 -7.03 -14.89
CA MET A 66 6.54 -5.92 -14.72
C MET A 66 7.03 -4.71 -15.54
N LEU A 67 6.21 -4.29 -16.50
CA LEU A 67 6.40 -3.08 -17.29
C LEU A 67 5.53 -1.96 -16.68
N ASP A 68 6.11 -1.20 -15.77
CA ASP A 68 5.38 -0.14 -15.07
C ASP A 68 5.23 1.09 -15.97
N GLU A 69 4.05 1.68 -15.98
CA GLU A 69 3.71 2.84 -16.79
C GLU A 69 3.99 2.66 -18.30
N LEU A 70 3.76 1.45 -18.82
CA LEU A 70 4.11 1.07 -20.20
C LEU A 70 3.66 2.10 -21.24
N PHE A 71 2.44 2.60 -21.13
CA PHE A 71 1.85 3.49 -22.15
C PHE A 71 2.28 4.95 -22.02
N LYS A 72 3.04 5.33 -20.97
CA LYS A 72 3.71 6.64 -20.87
C LYS A 72 5.03 6.71 -21.63
N SER A 73 5.56 5.56 -22.02
CA SER A 73 6.79 5.50 -22.80
C SER A 73 6.60 6.02 -24.23
N ASN A 74 7.70 6.36 -24.90
CA ASN A 74 7.60 6.74 -26.28
C ASN A 74 7.19 5.54 -27.18
N GLN A 75 6.60 5.83 -28.35
CA GLN A 75 6.05 4.82 -29.22
C GLN A 75 7.06 3.78 -29.72
N LYS A 76 8.33 4.15 -29.87
CA LYS A 76 9.38 3.21 -30.32
C LYS A 76 9.67 2.15 -29.27
N ILE A 77 9.74 2.55 -28.00
CA ILE A 77 9.92 1.64 -26.87
C ILE A 77 8.71 0.72 -26.73
N ILE A 78 7.49 1.29 -26.78
CA ILE A 78 6.25 0.47 -26.76
C ILE A 78 6.29 -0.56 -27.90
N ASN A 79 6.67 -0.17 -29.11
CA ASN A 79 6.76 -1.08 -30.24
C ASN A 79 7.82 -2.16 -30.05
N ALA A 80 8.96 -1.83 -29.42
CA ALA A 80 10.04 -2.78 -29.16
C ALA A 80 9.62 -3.88 -28.17
N VAL A 81 8.87 -3.53 -27.13
CA VAL A 81 8.41 -4.49 -26.10
C VAL A 81 7.04 -5.11 -26.42
N HIS A 82 6.34 -4.61 -27.43
CA HIS A 82 5.02 -5.08 -27.79
C HIS A 82 4.94 -6.59 -28.08
N PRO A 83 5.95 -7.24 -28.71
CA PRO A 83 5.95 -8.69 -28.90
C PRO A 83 5.94 -9.51 -27.61
N LEU A 84 6.30 -8.94 -26.45
CA LEU A 84 6.13 -9.59 -25.14
C LEU A 84 4.66 -9.80 -24.78
N LEU A 85 3.75 -9.01 -25.35
CA LEU A 85 2.31 -9.07 -25.09
C LEU A 85 1.58 -10.03 -26.05
N GLU A 86 2.28 -10.70 -26.95
CA GLU A 86 1.67 -11.66 -27.88
C GLU A 86 1.40 -13.00 -27.18
N SER A 87 0.16 -13.48 -27.29
CA SER A 87 -0.26 -14.73 -26.61
C SER A 87 0.29 -15.99 -27.28
N SER A 88 0.53 -15.96 -28.60
CA SER A 88 0.93 -17.15 -29.37
C SER A 88 2.43 -17.35 -29.45
N ASN A 89 3.22 -16.30 -29.36
CA ASN A 89 4.67 -16.35 -29.53
C ASN A 89 5.38 -15.17 -28.83
N PRO A 90 5.26 -15.08 -27.50
CA PRO A 90 5.81 -13.95 -26.76
C PRO A 90 7.32 -13.94 -26.85
N ARG A 91 7.89 -12.77 -27.20
CA ARG A 91 9.34 -12.61 -27.39
C ARG A 91 9.79 -11.17 -27.18
N LEU A 92 11.09 -11.01 -26.96
CA LEU A 92 11.76 -9.73 -27.01
C LEU A 92 13.02 -9.86 -27.89
N GLY A 93 13.04 -9.14 -29.03
CA GLY A 93 14.03 -9.38 -30.06
C GLY A 93 13.95 -10.84 -30.56
N ASP A 94 15.10 -11.53 -30.54
CA ASP A 94 15.19 -12.92 -30.96
C ASP A 94 15.10 -13.94 -29.82
N LEU A 95 14.81 -13.49 -28.57
CA LEU A 95 14.62 -14.35 -27.43
C LEU A 95 13.13 -14.57 -27.14
N PHE A 96 12.73 -15.84 -27.09
CA PHE A 96 11.37 -16.25 -26.82
C PHE A 96 11.15 -16.46 -25.31
N LEU A 97 9.94 -16.14 -24.86
CA LEU A 97 9.49 -16.49 -23.52
C LEU A 97 9.08 -17.96 -23.49
N THR A 98 9.14 -18.55 -22.32
CA THR A 98 8.64 -19.90 -22.04
C THR A 98 7.24 -19.84 -21.43
N ASP A 99 6.54 -20.98 -21.37
CA ASP A 99 5.22 -21.07 -20.76
C ASP A 99 5.20 -20.74 -19.24
N LYS A 100 6.39 -20.68 -18.62
CA LYS A 100 6.54 -20.32 -17.21
C LYS A 100 6.79 -18.84 -17.00
N ASP A 101 7.12 -18.10 -18.03
CA ASP A 101 7.39 -16.67 -17.93
C ASP A 101 6.09 -15.88 -17.88
N ILE A 102 6.07 -14.83 -17.08
CA ILE A 102 4.91 -13.98 -16.87
C ILE A 102 5.28 -12.55 -17.25
N VAL A 103 4.42 -11.91 -18.03
CA VAL A 103 4.55 -10.48 -18.36
C VAL A 103 3.25 -9.78 -18.00
N PHE A 104 3.36 -8.69 -17.25
CA PHE A 104 2.25 -7.81 -16.95
C PHE A 104 2.70 -6.35 -16.98
N SER A 105 1.76 -5.47 -17.19
CA SER A 105 2.04 -4.04 -17.19
C SER A 105 1.06 -3.30 -16.29
N THR A 106 1.49 -2.14 -15.82
CA THR A 106 0.64 -1.21 -15.10
C THR A 106 0.54 0.10 -15.86
N GLY A 107 -0.46 0.88 -15.54
CA GLY A 107 -0.68 2.20 -16.12
C GLY A 107 -1.86 2.90 -15.46
N ASN A 108 -2.01 4.17 -15.73
CA ASN A 108 -3.14 4.95 -15.26
C ASN A 108 -4.26 4.92 -16.32
N ILE A 109 -5.51 4.95 -15.88
CA ILE A 109 -6.64 5.03 -16.79
C ILE A 109 -6.88 6.48 -17.24
N THR A 110 -7.39 6.66 -18.46
CA THR A 110 -7.63 7.98 -19.05
C THR A 110 -8.66 8.83 -18.30
N THR A 111 -9.54 8.21 -17.55
CA THR A 111 -10.57 8.90 -16.73
C THR A 111 -9.98 9.72 -15.59
N ASP A 112 -8.73 9.46 -15.19
CA ASP A 112 -8.05 10.24 -14.15
C ASP A 112 -7.54 11.60 -14.65
N GLY A 113 -7.76 11.93 -15.93
CA GLY A 113 -7.21 13.15 -16.55
C GLY A 113 -5.71 13.11 -16.81
N VAL A 114 -5.03 12.03 -16.44
CA VAL A 114 -3.59 11.78 -16.57
C VAL A 114 -3.27 10.44 -17.24
N GLY A 115 -4.30 9.71 -17.64
CA GLY A 115 -4.14 8.34 -18.18
C GLY A 115 -3.71 8.31 -19.63
N ASP A 116 -2.96 7.28 -19.98
CA ASP A 116 -2.48 7.03 -21.32
C ASP A 116 -3.51 6.25 -22.14
N SER A 117 -3.70 6.62 -23.40
CA SER A 117 -4.60 5.91 -24.29
C SER A 117 -3.95 4.62 -24.79
N ILE A 118 -4.49 3.47 -24.40
CA ILE A 118 -4.12 2.19 -25.01
C ILE A 118 -4.67 2.17 -26.43
N LYS A 119 -3.76 2.11 -27.42
CA LYS A 119 -4.16 2.02 -28.82
C LYS A 119 -4.94 0.74 -29.10
N SER A 120 -5.85 0.78 -30.09
CA SER A 120 -6.75 -0.34 -30.39
C SER A 120 -6.04 -1.66 -30.67
N HIS A 121 -4.89 -1.64 -31.35
CA HIS A 121 -4.11 -2.83 -31.65
C HIS A 121 -3.47 -3.48 -30.41
N SER A 122 -3.19 -2.73 -29.35
CA SER A 122 -2.70 -3.27 -28.10
C SER A 122 -3.81 -3.80 -27.21
N ARG A 123 -5.04 -3.25 -27.30
CA ARG A 123 -6.18 -3.68 -26.48
C ARG A 123 -6.57 -5.14 -26.69
N ASN A 124 -6.43 -5.66 -27.88
CA ASN A 124 -6.76 -7.06 -28.19
C ASN A 124 -5.71 -8.07 -27.73
N ARG A 125 -4.57 -7.60 -27.20
CA ARG A 125 -3.44 -8.45 -26.77
C ARG A 125 -3.25 -8.48 -25.26
N ILE A 126 -3.99 -7.66 -24.53
CA ILE A 126 -3.92 -7.56 -23.08
C ILE A 126 -5.28 -7.80 -22.46
N VAL A 127 -5.28 -8.33 -21.25
CA VAL A 127 -6.44 -8.41 -20.39
C VAL A 127 -6.37 -7.28 -19.38
N PRO A 128 -7.13 -6.18 -19.54
CA PRO A 128 -7.10 -5.07 -18.60
C PRO A 128 -7.82 -5.46 -17.31
N LEU A 129 -7.13 -5.33 -16.18
CA LEU A 129 -7.69 -5.48 -14.85
C LEU A 129 -7.80 -4.10 -14.21
N LEU A 130 -9.01 -3.69 -13.91
CA LEU A 130 -9.26 -2.41 -13.25
C LEU A 130 -9.03 -2.56 -11.75
N VAL A 131 -8.01 -1.87 -11.24
CA VAL A 131 -7.71 -1.82 -9.81
C VAL A 131 -8.31 -0.53 -9.24
N ARG A 132 -9.29 -0.66 -8.36
CA ARG A 132 -9.89 0.49 -7.67
C ARG A 132 -9.03 0.95 -6.48
N LYS A 133 -9.25 2.17 -6.02
CA LYS A 133 -8.69 2.64 -4.74
C LYS A 133 -9.26 1.79 -3.58
N PRO A 134 -8.46 1.37 -2.60
CA PRO A 134 -8.99 0.66 -1.44
C PRO A 134 -9.93 1.57 -0.64
N THR A 135 -10.93 0.98 -0.02
CA THR A 135 -11.71 1.64 1.04
C THR A 135 -10.84 1.88 2.26
N ASN A 136 -11.26 2.76 3.17
CA ASN A 136 -10.52 2.98 4.40
C ASN A 136 -10.34 1.70 5.23
N LYS A 137 -11.36 0.84 5.26
CA LYS A 137 -11.30 -0.45 5.97
C LYS A 137 -10.25 -1.39 5.38
N GLU A 138 -10.25 -1.56 4.07
CA GLU A 138 -9.25 -2.39 3.37
C GLU A 138 -7.82 -1.84 3.55
N TRP A 139 -7.68 -0.51 3.55
CA TRP A 139 -6.40 0.10 3.82
C TRP A 139 -5.96 -0.11 5.27
N LEU A 140 -6.85 0.01 6.25
CA LEU A 140 -6.55 -0.26 7.66
C LEU A 140 -6.17 -1.72 7.90
N ASP A 141 -6.87 -2.66 7.26
CA ASP A 141 -6.56 -4.09 7.34
C ASP A 141 -5.14 -4.41 6.81
N TRP A 142 -4.70 -3.66 5.77
CA TRP A 142 -3.32 -3.70 5.31
C TRP A 142 -2.36 -2.92 6.24
N ALA A 143 -2.74 -1.74 6.68
CA ALA A 143 -1.86 -0.79 7.37
C ALA A 143 -1.44 -1.26 8.77
N VAL A 144 -2.35 -1.92 9.52
CA VAL A 144 -2.09 -2.42 10.88
C VAL A 144 -0.90 -3.38 10.94
N PRO A 145 -0.79 -4.43 10.08
CA PRO A 145 0.37 -5.31 10.08
C PRO A 145 1.63 -4.68 9.45
N ASN A 146 1.51 -3.56 8.72
CA ASN A 146 2.59 -2.93 7.97
C ASN A 146 3.22 -1.71 8.67
N ASP A 147 3.19 -1.71 10.00
CA ASP A 147 3.91 -0.74 10.84
C ASP A 147 3.56 0.74 10.54
N ILE A 148 2.30 1.03 10.24
CA ILE A 148 1.80 2.41 10.12
C ILE A 148 1.66 3.04 11.52
N ALA A 149 2.02 4.32 11.65
CA ALA A 149 1.96 5.04 12.92
C ALA A 149 0.54 5.01 13.52
N PRO A 150 0.37 4.68 14.82
CA PRO A 150 -0.95 4.53 15.45
C PRO A 150 -1.86 5.74 15.29
N VAL A 151 -1.32 6.95 15.36
CA VAL A 151 -2.10 8.17 15.17
C VAL A 151 -2.62 8.30 13.74
N MET A 152 -1.87 7.83 12.73
CA MET A 152 -2.34 7.78 11.34
C MET A 152 -3.44 6.73 11.17
N LEU A 153 -3.34 5.57 11.81
CA LEU A 153 -4.40 4.55 11.81
C LEU A 153 -5.68 5.09 12.42
N ALA A 154 -5.57 5.77 13.57
CA ALA A 154 -6.70 6.39 14.24
C ALA A 154 -7.36 7.48 13.38
N PHE A 155 -6.56 8.31 12.74
CA PHE A 155 -7.02 9.35 11.82
C PHE A 155 -7.74 8.75 10.60
N ALA A 156 -7.15 7.75 9.96
CA ALA A 156 -7.76 7.07 8.83
C ALA A 156 -9.08 6.38 9.21
N ASN A 157 -9.15 5.77 10.40
CA ASN A 157 -10.39 5.15 10.89
C ASN A 157 -11.51 6.17 11.07
N ALA A 158 -11.19 7.37 11.55
CA ALA A 158 -12.16 8.45 11.77
C ALA A 158 -12.57 9.19 10.49
N ARG A 159 -11.77 9.10 9.42
CA ARG A 159 -11.94 9.89 8.20
C ARG A 159 -12.03 8.99 6.95
N PRO A 160 -13.10 8.20 6.82
CA PRO A 160 -13.33 7.37 5.63
C PRO A 160 -13.47 8.18 4.33
N ASP A 161 -13.91 9.43 4.41
CA ASP A 161 -14.05 10.37 3.29
C ASP A 161 -12.71 10.66 2.58
N MET A 162 -11.58 10.54 3.26
CA MET A 162 -10.25 10.70 2.64
C MET A 162 -9.88 9.53 1.70
N PHE A 163 -10.62 8.43 1.76
CA PHE A 163 -10.45 7.29 0.87
C PHE A 163 -11.39 7.31 -0.34
N GLU A 164 -12.24 8.32 -0.47
CA GLU A 164 -13.06 8.52 -1.65
C GLU A 164 -12.20 8.68 -2.92
N SER A 165 -12.78 8.39 -4.07
CA SER A 165 -12.14 8.52 -5.37
C SER A 165 -12.87 9.54 -6.24
N TYR A 166 -12.10 10.42 -6.87
CA TYR A 166 -12.62 11.34 -7.89
C TYR A 166 -13.28 10.58 -9.06
N ILE A 167 -12.78 9.37 -9.39
CA ILE A 167 -13.32 8.55 -10.46
C ILE A 167 -14.76 8.14 -10.15
N ASP A 168 -15.03 7.79 -8.90
CA ASP A 168 -16.36 7.34 -8.47
C ASP A 168 -17.35 8.50 -8.34
N ASN A 169 -16.84 9.71 -8.05
CA ASN A 169 -17.65 10.93 -7.95
C ASN A 169 -16.89 12.14 -8.51
N PRO A 170 -16.96 12.41 -9.86
CA PRO A 170 -16.27 13.52 -10.50
C PRO A 170 -16.76 14.93 -10.10
N GLU A 171 -17.90 15.02 -9.46
CA GLU A 171 -18.46 16.30 -8.96
C GLU A 171 -18.16 16.53 -7.48
N THR A 172 -17.32 15.68 -6.87
CA THR A 172 -16.94 15.82 -5.47
C THR A 172 -16.24 17.15 -5.20
N LYS A 173 -16.58 17.77 -4.07
CA LYS A 173 -15.90 18.95 -3.52
C LYS A 173 -14.97 18.58 -2.37
N ASN A 174 -14.68 17.29 -2.20
CA ASN A 174 -13.80 16.80 -1.15
C ASN A 174 -12.39 17.38 -1.34
N PRO A 175 -11.90 18.23 -0.39
CA PRO A 175 -10.61 18.92 -0.55
C PRO A 175 -9.40 18.03 -0.24
N TYR A 176 -9.63 16.84 0.28
CA TYR A 176 -8.58 15.95 0.76
C TYR A 176 -8.04 15.04 -0.34
N ILE A 177 -8.87 14.65 -1.30
CA ILE A 177 -8.54 13.69 -2.35
C ILE A 177 -8.03 14.38 -3.61
N PHE A 178 -7.36 13.62 -4.47
CA PHE A 178 -6.95 14.09 -5.80
C PHE A 178 -8.16 14.53 -6.63
N ASN A 179 -8.08 15.75 -7.17
CA ASN A 179 -9.03 16.29 -8.12
C ASN A 179 -8.28 16.93 -9.30
N PRO A 180 -8.33 16.36 -10.52
CA PRO A 180 -7.60 16.87 -11.68
C PRO A 180 -8.07 18.25 -12.16
N ARG A 181 -9.23 18.74 -11.68
CA ARG A 181 -9.77 20.07 -12.02
C ARG A 181 -9.22 21.17 -11.13
N VAL A 182 -8.49 20.82 -10.06
CA VAL A 182 -7.98 21.77 -9.07
C VAL A 182 -6.47 21.56 -8.94
N GLN A 183 -5.73 22.65 -8.94
CA GLN A 183 -4.30 22.58 -8.62
C GLN A 183 -4.12 22.32 -7.13
N GLN A 184 -3.42 21.25 -6.80
CA GLN A 184 -3.14 20.81 -5.43
C GLN A 184 -1.64 20.56 -5.27
N ASP A 185 -1.05 21.08 -4.19
CA ASP A 185 0.36 20.82 -3.84
C ASP A 185 0.55 19.41 -3.27
N GLY A 186 -0.48 18.88 -2.62
CA GLY A 186 -0.55 17.55 -2.06
C GLY A 186 -2.00 17.12 -1.84
N PHE A 187 -2.23 15.83 -1.73
CA PHE A 187 -3.55 15.25 -1.47
C PHE A 187 -3.43 13.92 -0.72
N PHE A 188 -4.51 13.56 -0.02
CA PHE A 188 -4.56 12.30 0.71
C PHE A 188 -4.77 11.12 -0.23
N SER A 189 -3.95 10.10 -0.08
CA SER A 189 -4.03 8.82 -0.78
C SER A 189 -3.44 7.71 0.10
N PRO A 190 -3.67 6.43 -0.19
CA PRO A 190 -3.01 5.33 0.51
C PRO A 190 -1.49 5.48 0.61
N ARG A 191 -0.84 5.87 -0.49
CA ARG A 191 0.62 6.09 -0.54
C ARG A 191 1.05 7.30 0.29
N SER A 192 0.34 8.41 0.17
CA SER A 192 0.71 9.64 0.91
C SER A 192 0.44 9.49 2.41
N ALA A 193 -0.53 8.69 2.82
CA ALA A 193 -0.76 8.32 4.21
C ALA A 193 0.41 7.51 4.81
N GLU A 194 1.00 6.61 4.03
CA GLU A 194 2.22 5.89 4.41
C GLU A 194 3.41 6.84 4.58
N ILE A 195 3.60 7.78 3.63
CA ILE A 195 4.64 8.82 3.74
C ILE A 195 4.43 9.67 5.00
N ALA A 196 3.22 10.13 5.25
CA ALA A 196 2.88 10.89 6.45
C ALA A 196 3.13 10.08 7.73
N SER A 197 2.85 8.76 7.72
CA SER A 197 3.19 7.87 8.82
C SER A 197 4.70 7.82 9.11
N HIS A 198 5.54 7.80 8.07
CA HIS A 198 6.99 7.85 8.28
C HIS A 198 7.46 9.18 8.89
N ILE A 199 6.86 10.29 8.48
CA ILE A 199 7.13 11.61 9.09
C ILE A 199 6.72 11.61 10.57
N LEU A 200 5.54 11.09 10.89
CA LEU A 200 5.06 10.98 12.27
C LEU A 200 5.94 10.13 13.18
N LYS A 201 6.59 9.10 12.65
CA LYS A 201 7.50 8.25 13.42
C LYS A 201 8.80 8.94 13.84
N VAL A 202 9.17 9.99 13.14
CA VAL A 202 10.37 10.78 13.45
C VAL A 202 10.03 12.15 14.02
N ARG A 203 8.77 12.40 14.43
CA ARG A 203 8.29 13.70 14.88
C ARG A 203 9.09 14.26 16.07
N ASP A 204 9.64 13.40 16.93
CA ASP A 204 10.37 13.82 18.13
C ASP A 204 11.70 14.53 17.84
N VAL A 205 12.20 14.43 16.59
CA VAL A 205 13.41 15.11 16.11
C VAL A 205 13.12 16.27 15.18
N LEU A 206 11.84 16.56 14.94
CA LEU A 206 11.37 17.69 14.09
C LEU A 206 10.82 18.80 14.99
N ASP A 207 11.00 20.05 14.56
CA ASP A 207 10.22 21.14 15.11
C ASP A 207 8.81 21.22 14.50
N ASP A 208 7.94 22.03 15.07
CA ASP A 208 6.53 22.14 14.64
C ASP A 208 6.38 22.59 13.18
N ASP A 209 7.26 23.49 12.70
CA ASP A 209 7.23 23.98 11.32
C ASP A 209 7.71 22.90 10.34
N GLN A 210 8.73 22.13 10.70
CA GLN A 210 9.23 21.00 9.92
C GLN A 210 8.17 19.89 9.84
N LEU A 211 7.56 19.53 10.98
CA LEU A 211 6.50 18.53 11.02
C LEU A 211 5.32 18.95 10.15
N ARG A 212 4.84 20.19 10.32
CA ARG A 212 3.74 20.74 9.52
C ARG A 212 4.07 20.74 8.03
N SER A 213 5.24 21.28 7.66
CA SER A 213 5.65 21.37 6.25
C SER A 213 5.77 19.99 5.60
N GLY A 214 6.31 19.02 6.32
CA GLY A 214 6.42 17.64 5.85
C GLY A 214 5.05 17.00 5.62
N LEU A 215 4.12 17.18 6.55
CA LEU A 215 2.75 16.65 6.42
C LEU A 215 1.97 17.39 5.33
N ASP A 216 2.09 18.71 5.22
CA ASP A 216 1.47 19.50 4.15
C ASP A 216 1.90 19.01 2.77
N GLY A 217 3.20 18.75 2.59
CA GLY A 217 3.75 18.23 1.35
C GLY A 217 3.30 16.79 1.06
N ALA A 218 3.13 15.96 2.09
CA ALA A 218 2.73 14.57 1.93
C ALA A 218 1.24 14.40 1.59
N ILE A 219 0.35 14.97 2.40
CA ILE A 219 -1.10 14.70 2.35
C ILE A 219 -1.96 15.92 2.01
N GLY A 220 -1.34 17.08 1.76
CA GLY A 220 -2.03 18.33 1.51
C GLY A 220 -2.45 19.06 2.79
N ARG A 221 -2.52 20.39 2.73
CA ARG A 221 -2.75 21.26 3.91
C ARG A 221 -4.02 20.95 4.67
N SER A 222 -5.11 20.65 3.97
CA SER A 222 -6.40 20.37 4.61
C SER A 222 -6.33 19.10 5.48
N ALA A 223 -5.79 18.01 4.94
CA ALA A 223 -5.64 16.75 5.67
C ALA A 223 -4.58 16.84 6.77
N SER A 224 -3.47 17.56 6.50
CA SER A 224 -2.40 17.81 7.47
C SER A 224 -2.89 18.54 8.71
N SER A 225 -3.67 19.61 8.53
CA SER A 225 -4.21 20.41 9.66
C SER A 225 -5.09 19.55 10.58
N GLU A 226 -5.88 18.64 10.03
CA GLU A 226 -6.70 17.74 10.82
C GLU A 226 -5.87 16.63 11.49
N LEU A 227 -4.88 16.07 10.77
CA LEU A 227 -3.98 15.07 11.35
C LEU A 227 -3.16 15.65 12.53
N LEU A 228 -2.72 16.91 12.43
CA LEU A 228 -2.02 17.59 13.53
C LEU A 228 -2.88 17.73 14.79
N ALA A 229 -4.20 17.88 14.66
CA ALA A 229 -5.10 17.85 15.80
C ALA A 229 -5.12 16.47 16.49
N TYR A 230 -5.00 15.38 15.73
CA TYR A 230 -4.83 14.03 16.29
C TYR A 230 -3.47 13.84 16.95
N VAL A 231 -2.41 14.44 16.42
CA VAL A 231 -1.09 14.42 17.06
C VAL A 231 -1.14 15.12 18.42
N GLN A 232 -1.73 16.31 18.51
CA GLN A 232 -1.91 17.04 19.75
C GLN A 232 -2.75 16.23 20.76
N LEU A 233 -3.83 15.62 20.28
CA LEU A 233 -4.68 14.78 21.11
C LEU A 233 -3.91 13.57 21.67
N GLN A 234 -3.01 12.98 20.89
CA GLN A 234 -2.16 11.87 21.34
C GLN A 234 -1.27 12.28 22.52
N ASP A 235 -0.73 13.50 22.51
CA ASP A 235 0.18 14.00 23.54
C ASP A 235 -0.51 14.24 24.89
N GLU A 236 -1.84 14.35 24.91
CA GLU A 236 -2.66 14.49 26.12
C GLU A 236 -3.10 13.13 26.72
N LEU A 237 -2.85 12.01 26.02
CA LEU A 237 -3.28 10.69 26.44
C LEU A 237 -2.36 10.09 27.51
N PRO A 238 -2.87 9.16 28.34
CA PRO A 238 -2.04 8.39 29.26
C PRO A 238 -0.92 7.64 28.52
N THR A 239 0.26 7.65 29.10
CA THR A 239 1.39 6.92 28.55
C THR A 239 1.14 5.40 28.56
N TRP A 240 1.78 4.68 27.67
CA TRP A 240 1.72 3.21 27.63
C TRP A 240 2.09 2.57 28.98
N GLU A 241 3.14 3.08 29.58
CA GLU A 241 3.66 2.62 30.87
C GLU A 241 2.63 2.80 31.99
N ALA A 242 1.90 3.93 32.01
CA ALA A 242 0.83 4.21 32.96
C ALA A 242 -0.36 3.24 32.76
N ILE A 243 -0.73 2.97 31.51
CA ILE A 243 -1.81 2.03 31.17
C ILE A 243 -1.46 0.62 31.69
N VAL A 244 -0.26 0.13 31.40
CA VAL A 244 0.18 -1.22 31.81
C VAL A 244 0.34 -1.34 33.32
N ALA A 245 0.88 -0.30 33.98
CA ALA A 245 1.10 -0.31 35.43
C ALA A 245 -0.18 -0.22 36.27
N SER A 246 -1.18 0.52 35.77
CA SER A 246 -2.41 0.82 36.55
C SER A 246 -3.69 0.71 35.71
N PRO A 247 -3.98 -0.43 35.06
CA PRO A 247 -5.03 -0.55 34.05
C PRO A 247 -6.46 -0.30 34.59
N LYS A 248 -6.67 -0.48 35.89
CA LYS A 248 -7.99 -0.29 36.54
C LYS A 248 -8.28 1.16 36.90
N THR A 249 -7.24 1.99 37.08
CA THR A 249 -7.40 3.34 37.67
C THR A 249 -6.98 4.46 36.74
N VAL A 250 -6.08 4.19 35.77
CA VAL A 250 -5.67 5.21 34.79
C VAL A 250 -6.89 5.74 34.00
N ALA A 251 -6.87 7.03 33.70
CA ALA A 251 -7.97 7.67 33.01
C ALA A 251 -8.24 7.03 31.64
N ILE A 252 -9.52 6.90 31.28
CA ILE A 252 -9.94 6.51 29.94
C ILE A 252 -10.36 7.76 29.16
N PRO A 253 -9.99 7.87 27.88
CA PRO A 253 -10.46 8.97 27.06
C PRO A 253 -11.98 8.90 26.82
N THR A 254 -12.59 10.06 26.65
CA THR A 254 -14.03 10.18 26.44
C THR A 254 -14.42 10.52 25.01
N ASN A 255 -13.47 11.07 24.22
CA ASN A 255 -13.77 11.37 22.84
C ASN A 255 -13.31 10.22 21.91
N SER A 256 -14.03 10.04 20.81
CA SER A 256 -13.84 8.96 19.84
C SER A 256 -12.44 8.95 19.23
N GLY A 257 -11.87 10.11 18.89
CA GLY A 257 -10.51 10.22 18.34
C GLY A 257 -9.45 9.73 19.31
N ALA A 258 -9.56 10.14 20.58
CA ALA A 258 -8.66 9.70 21.64
C ALA A 258 -8.78 8.19 21.92
N CYS A 259 -10.00 7.65 21.96
CA CYS A 259 -10.22 6.20 22.06
C CYS A 259 -9.56 5.44 20.92
N SER A 260 -9.74 5.93 19.69
CA SER A 260 -9.12 5.35 18.49
C SER A 260 -7.59 5.34 18.59
N ILE A 261 -6.96 6.44 19.00
CA ILE A 261 -5.49 6.52 19.16
C ILE A 261 -5.01 5.50 20.20
N VAL A 262 -5.68 5.40 21.36
CA VAL A 262 -5.33 4.41 22.39
C VAL A 262 -5.44 2.99 21.85
N VAL A 263 -6.52 2.66 21.15
CA VAL A 263 -6.74 1.32 20.58
C VAL A 263 -5.64 0.96 19.59
N TYR A 264 -5.33 1.82 18.61
CA TYR A 264 -4.29 1.52 17.62
C TYR A 264 -2.87 1.54 18.22
N THR A 265 -2.60 2.41 19.20
CA THR A 265 -1.35 2.36 19.97
C THR A 265 -1.22 1.04 20.72
N SER A 266 -2.29 0.56 21.29
CA SER A 266 -2.35 -0.72 22.01
C SER A 266 -2.09 -1.89 21.06
N ILE A 267 -2.70 -1.91 19.89
CA ILE A 267 -2.46 -2.92 18.86
C ILE A 267 -0.98 -2.93 18.42
N SER A 268 -0.40 -1.76 18.25
CA SER A 268 1.01 -1.64 17.85
C SER A 268 1.98 -2.18 18.92
N ARG A 269 1.78 -1.79 20.19
CA ARG A 269 2.74 -1.99 21.29
C ARG A 269 2.54 -3.26 22.12
N VAL A 270 1.37 -3.89 22.07
CA VAL A 270 1.04 -5.05 22.91
C VAL A 270 1.99 -6.22 22.70
N ASP A 271 2.42 -6.80 23.83
CA ASP A 271 3.21 -8.01 23.94
C ASP A 271 2.60 -8.99 24.97
N GLU A 272 3.25 -10.14 25.19
CA GLU A 272 2.76 -11.19 26.10
C GLU A 272 2.65 -10.70 27.57
N LYS A 273 3.47 -9.74 27.97
CA LYS A 273 3.48 -9.23 29.37
C LYS A 273 2.40 -8.19 29.62
N SER A 274 2.08 -7.41 28.61
CA SER A 274 1.13 -6.30 28.69
C SER A 274 -0.29 -6.67 28.33
N MET A 275 -0.51 -7.82 27.68
CA MET A 275 -1.81 -8.18 27.11
C MET A 275 -2.94 -8.24 28.14
N ASP A 276 -2.74 -8.90 29.29
CA ASP A 276 -3.79 -9.01 30.31
C ASP A 276 -4.10 -7.65 30.95
N ALA A 277 -3.09 -6.83 31.25
CA ALA A 277 -3.29 -5.46 31.75
C ALA A 277 -4.07 -4.61 30.74
N LEU A 278 -3.72 -4.73 29.47
CA LEU A 278 -4.39 -4.02 28.40
C LEU A 278 -5.85 -4.43 28.25
N MET A 279 -6.16 -5.72 28.31
CA MET A 279 -7.55 -6.19 28.28
C MET A 279 -8.37 -5.64 29.44
N ILE A 280 -7.79 -5.58 30.65
CA ILE A 280 -8.43 -4.95 31.83
C ILE A 280 -8.69 -3.45 31.56
N TYR A 281 -7.77 -2.75 30.93
CA TYR A 281 -7.94 -1.33 30.61
C TYR A 281 -9.03 -1.12 29.56
N LEU A 282 -8.96 -1.89 28.45
CA LEU A 282 -9.89 -1.77 27.33
C LEU A 282 -11.29 -2.25 27.66
N SER A 283 -11.48 -3.16 28.62
CA SER A 283 -12.80 -3.58 29.08
C SER A 283 -13.63 -2.43 29.71
N ARG A 284 -12.99 -1.31 30.01
CA ARG A 284 -13.62 -0.08 30.51
C ARG A 284 -14.08 0.88 29.40
N PHE A 285 -13.71 0.58 28.14
CA PHE A 285 -14.14 1.32 26.95
C PHE A 285 -15.51 0.83 26.46
N GLU A 286 -16.17 1.61 25.61
CA GLU A 286 -17.37 1.17 24.92
C GLU A 286 -17.13 -0.11 24.10
N PRO A 287 -18.11 -1.01 24.00
CA PRO A 287 -17.96 -2.29 23.30
C PRO A 287 -17.43 -2.19 21.87
N GLU A 288 -17.78 -1.11 21.18
CA GLU A 288 -17.29 -0.83 19.82
C GLU A 288 -15.76 -0.77 19.74
N TRP A 289 -15.11 -0.08 20.68
CA TRP A 289 -13.65 0.04 20.73
C TRP A 289 -12.98 -1.27 21.10
N GLN A 290 -13.60 -2.05 21.97
CA GLN A 290 -13.14 -3.39 22.33
C GLN A 290 -13.17 -4.30 21.09
N ALA A 291 -14.23 -4.22 20.29
CA ALA A 291 -14.38 -4.96 19.05
C ALA A 291 -13.34 -4.56 17.99
N VAL A 292 -13.09 -3.26 17.83
CA VAL A 292 -12.04 -2.74 16.93
C VAL A 292 -10.68 -3.30 17.33
N PHE A 293 -10.35 -3.25 18.63
CA PHE A 293 -9.09 -3.80 19.14
C PHE A 293 -8.96 -5.30 18.82
N ALA A 294 -9.94 -6.11 19.20
CA ALA A 294 -9.88 -7.55 19.02
C ALA A 294 -9.75 -7.95 17.54
N ARG A 295 -10.55 -7.33 16.68
CA ARG A 295 -10.53 -7.59 15.25
C ARG A 295 -9.19 -7.23 14.63
N GLN A 296 -8.71 -6.02 14.85
CA GLN A 296 -7.48 -5.52 14.24
C GLN A 296 -6.23 -6.24 14.79
N LEU A 297 -6.24 -6.65 16.06
CA LEU A 297 -5.19 -7.46 16.64
C LEU A 297 -5.05 -8.81 15.94
N CYS A 298 -6.18 -9.43 15.59
CA CYS A 298 -6.21 -10.74 14.95
C CYS A 298 -5.83 -10.74 13.46
N LEU A 299 -5.67 -9.58 12.80
CA LEU A 299 -5.20 -9.50 11.41
C LEU A 299 -3.75 -9.98 11.23
N THR A 300 -2.94 -9.89 12.28
CA THR A 300 -1.56 -10.34 12.24
C THR A 300 -1.43 -11.70 12.93
N PRO A 301 -1.03 -12.80 12.25
CA PRO A 301 -0.97 -14.13 12.84
C PRO A 301 -0.18 -14.20 14.15
N LYS A 302 0.95 -13.47 14.25
CA LYS A 302 1.76 -13.39 15.47
C LYS A 302 0.98 -12.77 16.65
N LYS A 303 0.21 -11.71 16.39
CA LYS A 303 -0.60 -11.03 17.43
C LYS A 303 -1.86 -11.81 17.76
N GLN A 304 -2.43 -12.50 16.79
CA GLN A 304 -3.53 -13.45 17.02
C GLN A 304 -3.12 -14.54 17.99
N LEU A 305 -1.95 -15.16 17.79
CA LEU A 305 -1.41 -16.17 18.73
C LEU A 305 -1.18 -15.60 20.12
N LEU A 306 -0.71 -14.35 20.21
CA LEU A 306 -0.54 -13.62 21.46
C LEU A 306 -1.90 -13.44 22.18
N ALA A 307 -2.93 -13.00 21.46
CA ALA A 307 -4.26 -12.77 22.00
C ALA A 307 -4.85 -14.06 22.59
N PHE A 308 -4.79 -15.18 21.86
CA PHE A 308 -5.34 -16.46 22.32
C PHE A 308 -4.57 -17.10 23.49
N LYS A 309 -3.36 -16.66 23.80
CA LYS A 309 -2.66 -17.05 25.03
C LYS A 309 -3.17 -16.30 26.27
N SER A 310 -3.77 -15.12 26.10
CA SER A 310 -4.28 -14.32 27.21
C SER A 310 -5.58 -14.88 27.74
N LYS A 311 -5.64 -15.10 29.05
CA LYS A 311 -6.88 -15.51 29.73
C LYS A 311 -7.94 -14.42 29.62
N GLN A 312 -7.55 -13.16 29.84
CA GLN A 312 -8.47 -12.02 29.80
C GLN A 312 -9.09 -11.85 28.41
N PHE A 313 -8.32 -12.07 27.35
CA PHE A 313 -8.85 -12.02 25.99
C PHE A 313 -9.83 -13.15 25.71
N ASN A 314 -9.52 -14.36 26.13
CA ASN A 314 -10.42 -15.52 25.94
C ASN A 314 -11.71 -15.39 26.75
N ASP A 315 -11.63 -14.89 27.99
CA ASP A 315 -12.82 -14.60 28.83
C ASP A 315 -13.70 -13.53 28.14
N TRP A 316 -13.08 -12.47 27.61
CA TRP A 316 -13.79 -11.44 26.86
C TRP A 316 -14.42 -12.01 25.57
N LEU A 317 -13.70 -12.83 24.82
CA LEU A 317 -14.17 -13.43 23.58
C LEU A 317 -15.37 -14.36 23.81
N ALA A 318 -15.37 -15.12 24.91
CA ALA A 318 -16.48 -15.99 25.27
C ALA A 318 -17.79 -15.21 25.51
N LEU A 319 -17.69 -13.97 25.98
CA LEU A 319 -18.84 -13.08 26.22
C LEU A 319 -19.26 -12.29 24.96
N ASN A 320 -18.41 -12.24 23.92
CA ASN A 320 -18.60 -11.39 22.74
C ASN A 320 -18.41 -12.18 21.43
N GLN A 321 -18.92 -13.41 21.38
CA GLN A 321 -18.69 -14.32 20.24
C GLN A 321 -19.18 -13.77 18.89
N ASP A 322 -20.21 -12.93 18.89
CA ASP A 322 -20.80 -12.35 17.68
C ASP A 322 -19.96 -11.22 17.06
N ILE A 323 -18.92 -10.74 17.77
CA ILE A 323 -18.10 -9.59 17.33
C ILE A 323 -17.00 -9.99 16.35
N LEU A 324 -16.43 -11.18 16.51
CA LEU A 324 -15.46 -11.71 15.55
C LEU A 324 -16.20 -12.57 14.52
N PRO A 325 -16.09 -12.28 13.22
CA PRO A 325 -16.65 -13.16 12.20
C PRO A 325 -16.07 -14.56 12.36
N ALA A 326 -16.91 -15.57 12.25
CA ALA A 326 -16.46 -16.95 12.18
C ALA A 326 -15.47 -17.10 10.99
N TYR A 327 -14.24 -17.51 11.31
CA TYR A 327 -13.21 -17.80 10.30
C TYR A 327 -13.47 -19.18 9.70
#